data_2cce3b23e70c91bc9889ba1843f4fa14
#
_entry.id   2cce3b23e70c91bc9889ba1843f4fa14
#
_cell.length_a   1.000
_cell.length_b   1.000
_cell.length_c   1.000
_cell.angle_alpha   90.00
_cell.angle_beta   90.00
_cell.angle_gamma   90.00
#
_symmetry.space_group_name_H-M   'P 1'
#
loop_
_entity.id
_entity.type
_entity.pdbx_description
1 polymer ?
#
loop_
_entity_poly.entity_id
_entity_poly.type
_entity_poly.pdbx_seq_one_letter_code
_entity_poly.pdbx_strand_id
1 'polypeptide(L)'
;MIRPLLCLLLAGLSLGAADQPAGRAFLMLGGITQIVDAAGKPTWQYPAATRDGHVLLNGNLLLTLSKNKAYPGGAVVEVTRDQKVVWEYKGTQTEVNTAVLLDNGNVLLTEAGDKPRLLEVGRDGSIKVEIPLGCQITNHHMQSRMARKLPNGHYLVPQEKTVREYDAAGKVVWERKSPESKLDNRSFCSLRNAAGHTLISLTVANHLIEVDADGKVVWELREGDLPELRINRATALSWLPNGNIVFSNYAARAPQPKLVEITRAKQVVWTYTDSSKEGVHEFELLDDAGKPLSGVLR
;
A
#
# COMPACT_ATOMS: atom_id res chain seq x y z
N MET A 1 32.71 25.43 -67.75
CA MET A 1 31.73 25.79 -66.70
C MET A 1 31.52 24.55 -65.82
N ILE A 2 32.19 24.49 -64.68
CA ILE A 2 32.16 23.34 -63.72
C ILE A 2 31.28 23.79 -62.56
N ARG A 3 30.13 23.13 -62.37
CA ARG A 3 29.24 23.34 -61.20
C ARG A 3 29.76 22.52 -60.00
N PRO A 4 29.88 23.08 -58.81
CA PRO A 4 30.20 22.29 -57.61
C PRO A 4 28.95 21.61 -57.08
N LEU A 5 29.13 20.33 -56.77
CA LEU A 5 28.14 19.46 -56.08
C LEU A 5 28.17 19.78 -54.58
N LEU A 6 27.07 20.29 -54.06
CA LEU A 6 26.90 20.58 -52.61
C LEU A 6 26.46 19.31 -51.89
N CYS A 7 27.37 18.66 -51.16
CA CYS A 7 27.02 17.56 -50.28
C CYS A 7 26.36 18.11 -49.00
N LEU A 8 25.06 17.92 -48.83
CA LEU A 8 24.39 18.12 -47.55
C LEU A 8 24.73 16.95 -46.59
N LEU A 9 25.51 17.22 -45.58
CA LEU A 9 25.65 16.33 -44.42
C LEU A 9 24.39 16.45 -43.56
N LEU A 10 23.55 15.42 -43.61
CA LEU A 10 22.49 15.22 -42.63
C LEU A 10 23.15 14.74 -41.30
N ALA A 11 23.26 15.65 -40.32
CA ALA A 11 23.57 15.29 -38.95
C ALA A 11 22.34 14.60 -38.35
N GLY A 12 22.38 13.27 -38.26
CA GLY A 12 21.41 12.50 -37.52
C GLY A 12 21.49 12.83 -36.02
N LEU A 13 20.53 13.58 -35.53
CA LEU A 13 20.28 13.69 -34.08
C LEU A 13 19.82 12.31 -33.61
N SER A 14 20.74 11.55 -32.98
CA SER A 14 20.36 10.42 -32.15
C SER A 14 19.59 10.99 -30.96
N LEU A 15 18.27 10.82 -30.96
CA LEU A 15 17.47 10.91 -29.75
C LEU A 15 18.07 9.90 -28.76
N GLY A 16 18.77 10.39 -27.73
CA GLY A 16 19.24 9.58 -26.63
C GLY A 16 18.03 8.82 -26.09
N ALA A 17 18.18 7.51 -25.94
CA ALA A 17 17.22 6.71 -25.21
C ALA A 17 17.03 7.40 -23.84
N ALA A 18 15.81 7.87 -23.58
CA ALA A 18 15.46 8.35 -22.26
C ALA A 18 15.83 7.23 -21.28
N ASP A 19 16.66 7.54 -20.28
CA ASP A 19 17.01 6.61 -19.22
C ASP A 19 15.71 6.01 -18.68
N GLN A 20 15.49 4.73 -18.95
CA GLN A 20 14.39 4.00 -18.33
C GLN A 20 14.61 4.12 -16.82
N PRO A 21 13.63 4.57 -16.04
CA PRO A 21 13.82 4.68 -14.61
C PRO A 21 14.29 3.33 -14.05
N ALA A 22 15.30 3.37 -13.20
CA ALA A 22 15.83 2.17 -12.55
C ALA A 22 14.68 1.37 -11.96
N GLY A 23 14.70 0.04 -12.17
CA GLY A 23 13.69 -0.84 -11.60
C GLY A 23 13.61 -0.68 -10.08
N ARG A 24 12.51 -1.09 -9.47
CA ARG A 24 12.32 -1.01 -8.03
C ARG A 24 12.27 -2.40 -7.42
N ALA A 25 13.02 -2.60 -6.34
CA ALA A 25 12.84 -3.76 -5.49
C ALA A 25 11.68 -3.52 -4.51
N PHE A 26 10.91 -4.55 -4.20
CA PHE A 26 9.77 -4.43 -3.31
C PHE A 26 9.36 -5.78 -2.70
N LEU A 27 8.75 -5.71 -1.51
CA LEU A 27 7.95 -6.80 -0.94
C LEU A 27 6.55 -6.71 -1.53
N MET A 28 6.08 -7.78 -2.15
CA MET A 28 4.72 -7.91 -2.69
C MET A 28 3.87 -8.74 -1.73
N LEU A 29 2.68 -8.26 -1.41
CA LEU A 29 1.75 -8.85 -0.46
C LEU A 29 0.38 -9.02 -1.14
N GLY A 30 -0.23 -10.19 -0.98
CA GLY A 30 -1.49 -10.51 -1.62
C GLY A 30 -1.72 -12.01 -1.69
N GLY A 31 -2.31 -12.50 -2.78
CA GLY A 31 -2.44 -13.93 -3.06
C GLY A 31 -1.08 -14.62 -3.19
N ILE A 32 -0.06 -13.90 -3.65
CA ILE A 32 1.35 -14.28 -3.61
C ILE A 32 2.07 -13.31 -2.67
N THR A 33 2.94 -13.84 -1.81
CA THR A 33 3.81 -13.06 -0.91
C THR A 33 5.25 -13.31 -1.31
N GLN A 34 5.93 -12.27 -1.82
CA GLN A 34 7.30 -12.42 -2.34
C GLN A 34 8.09 -11.11 -2.29
N ILE A 35 9.41 -11.22 -2.26
CA ILE A 35 10.31 -10.11 -2.53
C ILE A 35 10.72 -10.20 -3.99
N VAL A 36 10.61 -9.08 -4.69
CA VAL A 36 10.97 -8.90 -6.09
C VAL A 36 12.13 -7.92 -6.15
N ASP A 37 13.19 -8.26 -6.88
CA ASP A 37 14.34 -7.38 -7.09
C ASP A 37 14.05 -6.28 -8.13
N ALA A 38 14.99 -5.35 -8.30
CA ALA A 38 14.85 -4.25 -9.23
C ALA A 38 14.78 -4.70 -10.72
N ALA A 39 15.19 -5.93 -11.02
CA ALA A 39 15.01 -6.53 -12.36
C ALA A 39 13.64 -7.19 -12.54
N GLY A 40 12.76 -7.13 -11.54
CA GLY A 40 11.44 -7.77 -11.56
C GLY A 40 11.43 -9.26 -11.26
N LYS A 41 12.55 -9.81 -10.74
CA LYS A 41 12.69 -11.24 -10.45
C LYS A 41 12.36 -11.53 -8.98
N PRO A 42 11.51 -12.53 -8.67
CA PRO A 42 11.30 -13.00 -7.31
C PRO A 42 12.60 -13.59 -6.71
N THR A 43 12.97 -13.08 -5.52
CA THR A 43 14.18 -13.52 -4.79
C THR A 43 13.85 -14.25 -3.50
N TRP A 44 12.63 -14.11 -3.00
CA TRP A 44 12.12 -14.79 -1.82
C TRP A 44 10.61 -14.92 -1.91
N GLN A 45 10.04 -16.00 -1.35
CA GLN A 45 8.60 -16.22 -1.29
C GLN A 45 8.19 -16.74 0.09
N TYR A 46 6.94 -16.48 0.48
CA TYR A 46 6.30 -17.05 1.66
C TYR A 46 5.06 -17.87 1.25
N PRO A 47 4.85 -19.07 1.80
CA PRO A 47 3.83 -20.01 1.29
C PRO A 47 2.41 -19.70 1.80
N ALA A 48 2.08 -18.44 2.08
CA ALA A 48 0.74 -18.03 2.49
C ALA A 48 0.34 -16.71 1.84
N ALA A 49 -0.96 -16.53 1.61
CA ALA A 49 -1.53 -15.26 1.21
C ALA A 49 -1.51 -14.28 2.38
N THR A 50 -1.17 -13.03 2.08
CA THR A 50 -1.03 -11.96 3.06
C THR A 50 -1.90 -10.75 2.70
N ARG A 51 -2.01 -9.81 3.65
CA ARG A 51 -2.80 -8.57 3.46
C ARG A 51 -1.97 -7.32 3.65
N ASP A 52 -1.11 -7.30 4.66
CA ASP A 52 -0.19 -6.23 5.01
C ASP A 52 1.12 -6.86 5.50
N GLY A 53 2.19 -6.11 5.58
CA GLY A 53 3.46 -6.60 6.11
C GLY A 53 4.62 -5.68 5.80
N HIS A 54 5.76 -5.93 6.45
CA HIS A 54 6.97 -5.13 6.40
C HIS A 54 8.20 -6.01 6.40
N VAL A 55 9.26 -5.55 5.75
CA VAL A 55 10.63 -5.99 6.02
C VAL A 55 11.13 -5.23 7.25
N LEU A 56 11.52 -5.94 8.28
CA LEU A 56 12.03 -5.35 9.52
C LEU A 56 13.53 -5.04 9.41
N LEU A 57 14.03 -4.13 10.26
CA LEU A 57 15.44 -3.73 10.26
C LEU A 57 16.40 -4.90 10.56
N ASN A 58 15.94 -5.92 11.30
CA ASN A 58 16.69 -7.16 11.56
C ASN A 58 16.68 -8.14 10.39
N GLY A 59 16.00 -7.80 9.28
CA GLY A 59 15.87 -8.63 8.09
C GLY A 59 14.71 -9.61 8.10
N ASN A 60 14.02 -9.81 9.24
CA ASN A 60 12.78 -10.60 9.30
C ASN A 60 11.64 -9.87 8.56
N LEU A 61 10.53 -10.56 8.38
CA LEU A 61 9.30 -9.98 7.84
C LEU A 61 8.19 -10.07 8.87
N LEU A 62 7.47 -8.96 9.06
CA LEU A 62 6.20 -8.94 9.78
C LEU A 62 5.08 -9.05 8.74
N LEU A 63 4.23 -10.05 8.83
CA LEU A 63 3.23 -10.37 7.81
C LEU A 63 1.84 -10.54 8.43
N THR A 64 0.82 -9.94 7.82
CA THR A 64 -0.57 -10.23 8.15
C THR A 64 -1.07 -11.36 7.26
N LEU A 65 -1.34 -12.52 7.84
CA LEU A 65 -1.82 -13.69 7.13
C LEU A 65 -3.33 -13.64 6.93
N SER A 66 -3.78 -13.94 5.73
CA SER A 66 -5.20 -14.24 5.49
C SER A 66 -5.62 -15.49 6.27
N LYS A 67 -6.90 -15.57 6.61
CA LYS A 67 -7.45 -16.75 7.29
C LYS A 67 -7.14 -18.03 6.53
N ASN A 68 -6.73 -19.04 7.27
CA ASN A 68 -6.42 -20.38 6.78
C ASN A 68 -6.68 -21.41 7.88
N LYS A 69 -6.36 -22.70 7.62
CA LYS A 69 -6.61 -23.77 8.59
C LYS A 69 -5.87 -23.58 9.91
N ALA A 70 -4.63 -23.06 9.90
CA ALA A 70 -3.85 -22.82 11.11
C ALA A 70 -4.30 -21.54 11.85
N TYR A 71 -4.82 -20.55 11.10
CA TYR A 71 -5.24 -19.25 11.60
C TYR A 71 -6.65 -18.92 11.07
N PRO A 72 -7.72 -19.44 11.69
CA PRO A 72 -9.10 -19.24 11.21
C PRO A 72 -9.55 -17.77 11.20
N GLY A 73 -8.99 -16.94 12.08
CA GLY A 73 -9.21 -15.49 12.16
C GLY A 73 -8.15 -14.64 11.44
N GLY A 74 -7.23 -15.29 10.72
CA GLY A 74 -6.00 -14.64 10.27
C GLY A 74 -4.97 -14.53 11.40
N ALA A 75 -3.82 -13.95 11.11
CA ALA A 75 -2.74 -13.76 12.11
C ALA A 75 -1.83 -12.62 11.70
N VAL A 76 -1.05 -12.10 12.66
CA VAL A 76 0.19 -11.40 12.36
C VAL A 76 1.34 -12.30 12.81
N VAL A 77 2.31 -12.52 11.93
CA VAL A 77 3.49 -13.32 12.23
C VAL A 77 4.76 -12.53 11.91
N GLU A 78 5.79 -12.69 12.72
CA GLU A 78 7.16 -12.34 12.34
C GLU A 78 7.85 -13.61 11.88
N VAL A 79 8.41 -13.58 10.68
CA VAL A 79 9.11 -14.71 10.09
C VAL A 79 10.53 -14.34 9.71
N THR A 80 11.45 -15.27 9.86
CA THR A 80 12.83 -15.16 9.37
C THR A 80 12.89 -15.37 7.85
N ARG A 81 14.02 -15.10 7.21
CA ARG A 81 14.21 -15.36 5.76
C ARG A 81 14.13 -16.84 5.40
N ASP A 82 14.41 -17.73 6.32
CA ASP A 82 14.19 -19.18 6.19
C ASP A 82 12.78 -19.62 6.59
N GLN A 83 11.83 -18.65 6.65
CA GLN A 83 10.39 -18.86 6.85
C GLN A 83 9.98 -19.41 8.22
N LYS A 84 10.87 -19.34 9.22
CA LYS A 84 10.55 -19.75 10.58
C LYS A 84 9.77 -18.65 11.29
N VAL A 85 8.61 -18.99 11.86
CA VAL A 85 7.85 -18.08 12.71
C VAL A 85 8.58 -17.91 14.06
N VAL A 86 8.89 -16.65 14.41
CA VAL A 86 9.59 -16.29 15.66
C VAL A 86 8.71 -15.48 16.62
N TRP A 87 7.59 -14.96 16.14
CA TRP A 87 6.54 -14.34 16.93
C TRP A 87 5.21 -14.45 16.18
N GLU A 88 4.10 -14.56 16.90
CA GLU A 88 2.77 -14.58 16.31
C GLU A 88 1.71 -13.93 17.20
N TYR A 89 0.72 -13.31 16.57
CA TYR A 89 -0.58 -12.97 17.13
C TYR A 89 -1.67 -13.69 16.32
N LYS A 90 -2.49 -14.51 16.99
CA LYS A 90 -3.61 -15.21 16.34
C LYS A 90 -4.84 -14.33 16.40
N GLY A 91 -5.41 -14.02 15.23
CA GLY A 91 -6.65 -13.26 15.14
C GLY A 91 -7.78 -13.93 15.92
N THR A 92 -8.50 -13.15 16.71
CA THR A 92 -9.58 -13.63 17.59
C THR A 92 -10.96 -13.46 16.97
N GLN A 93 -11.02 -12.79 15.81
CA GLN A 93 -12.25 -12.53 15.08
C GLN A 93 -12.18 -13.13 13.65
N THR A 94 -12.81 -12.49 12.65
CA THR A 94 -12.91 -13.03 11.30
C THR A 94 -11.68 -12.80 10.45
N GLU A 95 -11.02 -11.64 10.61
CA GLU A 95 -9.85 -11.22 9.81
C GLU A 95 -8.94 -10.28 10.60
N VAL A 96 -7.63 -10.36 10.29
CA VAL A 96 -6.63 -9.35 10.63
C VAL A 96 -6.22 -8.63 9.35
N ASN A 97 -6.13 -7.29 9.35
CA ASN A 97 -5.92 -6.52 8.14
C ASN A 97 -4.70 -5.59 8.13
N THR A 98 -4.07 -5.36 9.28
CA THR A 98 -2.93 -4.46 9.43
C THR A 98 -1.81 -5.18 10.20
N ALA A 99 -0.56 -4.90 9.86
CA ALA A 99 0.60 -5.29 10.66
C ALA A 99 1.70 -4.23 10.54
N VAL A 100 1.93 -3.45 11.59
CA VAL A 100 3.00 -2.44 11.65
C VAL A 100 3.78 -2.62 12.94
N LEU A 101 5.10 -2.80 12.86
CA LEU A 101 5.97 -2.72 14.03
C LEU A 101 6.17 -1.25 14.39
N LEU A 102 5.80 -0.88 15.61
CA LEU A 102 5.93 0.47 16.14
C LEU A 102 7.30 0.69 16.80
N ASP A 103 7.73 1.95 16.92
CA ASP A 103 9.01 2.32 17.54
C ASP A 103 9.14 1.84 18.99
N ASN A 104 8.02 1.70 19.71
CA ASN A 104 7.99 1.16 21.07
C ASN A 104 8.06 -0.38 21.12
N GLY A 105 8.21 -1.05 19.98
CA GLY A 105 8.28 -2.51 19.85
C GLY A 105 6.93 -3.22 19.84
N ASN A 106 5.81 -2.52 20.03
CA ASN A 106 4.47 -3.11 19.89
C ASN A 106 4.13 -3.32 18.41
N VAL A 107 3.20 -4.21 18.15
CA VAL A 107 2.62 -4.43 16.82
C VAL A 107 1.24 -3.80 16.76
N LEU A 108 1.06 -2.83 15.86
CA LEU A 108 -0.24 -2.29 15.48
C LEU A 108 -0.94 -3.26 14.53
N LEU A 109 -2.18 -3.60 14.84
CA LEU A 109 -3.03 -4.42 13.97
C LEU A 109 -4.50 -4.02 14.07
N THR A 110 -5.30 -4.41 13.09
CA THR A 110 -6.76 -4.28 13.12
C THR A 110 -7.42 -5.64 12.95
N GLU A 111 -8.45 -5.89 13.74
CA GLU A 111 -9.33 -7.03 13.57
C GLU A 111 -10.69 -6.59 13.02
N ALA A 112 -11.16 -7.29 12.00
CA ALA A 112 -12.52 -7.18 11.49
C ALA A 112 -13.35 -8.38 11.95
N GLY A 113 -14.59 -8.14 12.34
CA GLY A 113 -15.48 -9.16 12.90
C GLY A 113 -16.71 -8.53 13.54
N ASP A 114 -17.35 -9.27 14.45
CA ASP A 114 -18.52 -8.79 15.19
C ASP A 114 -18.19 -7.59 16.11
N LYS A 115 -16.93 -7.49 16.53
CA LYS A 115 -16.40 -6.38 17.36
C LYS A 115 -15.13 -5.84 16.74
N PRO A 116 -15.23 -5.12 15.59
CA PRO A 116 -14.05 -4.62 14.90
C PRO A 116 -13.26 -3.67 15.79
N ARG A 117 -11.94 -3.82 15.79
CA ARG A 117 -11.05 -3.06 16.69
C ARG A 117 -9.65 -2.87 16.13
N LEU A 118 -8.99 -1.83 16.61
CA LEU A 118 -7.58 -1.58 16.45
C LEU A 118 -6.86 -1.98 17.75
N LEU A 119 -5.73 -2.63 17.62
CA LEU A 119 -4.92 -3.10 18.75
C LEU A 119 -3.47 -2.66 18.61
N GLU A 120 -2.83 -2.33 19.73
CA GLU A 120 -1.38 -2.47 19.88
C GLU A 120 -1.10 -3.68 20.77
N VAL A 121 -0.32 -4.61 20.26
CA VAL A 121 0.02 -5.86 20.95
C VAL A 121 1.50 -5.88 21.25
N GLY A 122 1.86 -6.09 22.52
CA GLY A 122 3.24 -6.25 22.94
C GLY A 122 3.85 -7.56 22.43
N ARG A 123 5.17 -7.62 22.41
CA ARG A 123 5.90 -8.86 22.02
C ARG A 123 5.65 -10.01 23.00
N ASP A 124 5.19 -9.73 24.19
CA ASP A 124 4.71 -10.68 25.20
C ASP A 124 3.28 -11.19 24.95
N GLY A 125 2.63 -10.73 23.86
CA GLY A 125 1.25 -11.07 23.49
C GLY A 125 0.18 -10.27 24.26
N SER A 126 0.56 -9.37 25.17
CA SER A 126 -0.41 -8.55 25.92
C SER A 126 -0.96 -7.41 25.05
N ILE A 127 -2.25 -7.12 25.18
CA ILE A 127 -2.89 -5.97 24.54
C ILE A 127 -2.53 -4.71 25.35
N LYS A 128 -1.86 -3.77 24.69
CA LYS A 128 -1.43 -2.49 25.27
C LYS A 128 -2.41 -1.36 24.97
N VAL A 129 -3.03 -1.40 23.77
CA VAL A 129 -4.08 -0.46 23.33
C VAL A 129 -5.18 -1.26 22.66
N GLU A 130 -6.43 -0.91 22.95
CA GLU A 130 -7.61 -1.43 22.26
C GLU A 130 -8.58 -0.28 21.99
N ILE A 131 -8.87 -0.08 20.70
CA ILE A 131 -9.81 0.95 20.23
C ILE A 131 -10.92 0.27 19.43
N PRO A 132 -12.17 0.26 19.91
CA PRO A 132 -13.30 -0.22 19.13
C PRO A 132 -13.49 0.63 17.86
N LEU A 133 -13.59 -0.02 16.72
CA LEU A 133 -13.89 0.63 15.44
C LEU A 133 -15.41 0.57 15.21
N GLY A 134 -16.08 1.72 15.20
CA GLY A 134 -17.54 1.79 15.05
C GLY A 134 -18.00 1.51 13.62
N CYS A 135 -17.75 0.31 13.09
CA CYS A 135 -18.21 -0.11 11.77
C CYS A 135 -19.68 -0.51 11.79
N GLN A 136 -20.42 -0.15 10.74
CA GLN A 136 -21.85 -0.45 10.61
C GLN A 136 -22.10 -1.62 9.63
N ILE A 137 -21.16 -1.91 8.74
CA ILE A 137 -21.30 -2.95 7.73
C ILE A 137 -21.14 -4.34 8.34
N THR A 138 -22.05 -5.27 8.01
CA THR A 138 -22.02 -6.65 8.48
C THR A 138 -21.05 -7.53 7.72
N ASN A 139 -20.62 -7.13 6.53
CA ASN A 139 -19.56 -7.83 5.82
C ASN A 139 -18.20 -7.43 6.42
N HIS A 140 -17.69 -8.28 7.29
CA HIS A 140 -16.45 -8.05 8.04
C HIS A 140 -15.26 -7.71 7.13
N HIS A 141 -15.20 -8.34 5.96
CA HIS A 141 -14.17 -8.04 4.95
C HIS A 141 -14.13 -6.58 4.50
N MET A 142 -15.16 -5.80 4.79
CA MET A 142 -15.31 -4.42 4.33
C MET A 142 -15.23 -3.38 5.46
N GLN A 143 -14.93 -3.82 6.67
CA GLN A 143 -14.94 -2.94 7.85
C GLN A 143 -13.71 -2.04 7.93
N SER A 144 -12.52 -2.58 8.02
CA SER A 144 -11.28 -1.80 8.15
C SER A 144 -10.16 -2.34 7.27
N ARG A 145 -9.21 -1.47 6.93
CA ARG A 145 -8.05 -1.82 6.11
C ARG A 145 -6.78 -1.22 6.75
N MET A 146 -5.80 -0.86 5.99
CA MET A 146 -4.44 -0.43 6.30
C MET A 146 -4.37 0.72 7.32
N ALA A 147 -4.55 0.42 8.61
CA ALA A 147 -4.38 1.42 9.67
C ALA A 147 -2.91 1.81 9.82
N ARG A 148 -2.66 3.07 10.17
CA ARG A 148 -1.30 3.59 10.43
C ARG A 148 -1.29 4.45 11.68
N LYS A 149 -0.22 4.36 12.48
CA LYS A 149 0.01 5.27 13.60
C LYS A 149 0.70 6.53 13.08
N LEU A 150 0.16 7.68 13.45
CA LEU A 150 0.70 8.98 13.08
C LEU A 150 1.79 9.44 14.07
N PRO A 151 2.68 10.37 13.67
CA PRO A 151 3.73 10.89 14.56
C PRO A 151 3.21 11.56 15.84
N ASN A 152 1.96 12.07 15.83
CA ASN A 152 1.29 12.64 17.02
C ASN A 152 0.73 11.57 17.97
N GLY A 153 0.93 10.28 17.68
CA GLY A 153 0.44 9.16 18.46
C GLY A 153 -0.99 8.72 18.14
N HIS A 154 -1.69 9.40 17.25
CA HIS A 154 -3.03 9.04 16.79
C HIS A 154 -2.99 7.91 15.76
N TYR A 155 -4.16 7.37 15.41
CA TYR A 155 -4.31 6.27 14.46
C TYR A 155 -5.19 6.69 13.30
N LEU A 156 -4.65 6.63 12.10
CA LEU A 156 -5.38 6.87 10.84
C LEU A 156 -5.90 5.53 10.31
N VAL A 157 -7.23 5.40 10.23
CA VAL A 157 -7.90 4.13 9.91
C VAL A 157 -8.85 4.31 8.74
N PRO A 158 -8.52 3.74 7.56
CA PRO A 158 -9.51 3.57 6.50
C PRO A 158 -10.50 2.50 6.93
N GLN A 159 -11.78 2.87 6.99
CA GLN A 159 -12.86 1.97 7.37
C GLN A 159 -14.13 2.28 6.60
N GLU A 160 -14.75 1.25 6.03
CA GLU A 160 -15.98 1.41 5.23
C GLU A 160 -15.81 2.46 4.11
N LYS A 161 -16.64 3.49 4.10
CA LYS A 161 -16.59 4.65 3.19
C LYS A 161 -16.01 5.90 3.87
N THR A 162 -15.11 5.70 4.83
CA THR A 162 -14.62 6.76 5.70
C THR A 162 -13.15 6.54 6.01
N VAL A 163 -12.38 7.60 6.17
CA VAL A 163 -11.09 7.58 6.86
C VAL A 163 -11.28 8.32 8.17
N ARG A 164 -10.91 7.70 9.29
CA ARG A 164 -10.98 8.29 10.61
C ARG A 164 -9.62 8.39 11.25
N GLU A 165 -9.41 9.47 12.00
CA GLU A 165 -8.30 9.61 12.93
C GLU A 165 -8.82 9.45 14.34
N TYR A 166 -8.26 8.51 15.07
CA TYR A 166 -8.54 8.27 16.49
C TYR A 166 -7.38 8.77 17.33
N ASP A 167 -7.67 9.46 18.43
CA ASP A 167 -6.64 9.72 19.44
C ASP A 167 -6.31 8.45 20.24
N ALA A 168 -5.33 8.54 21.14
CA ALA A 168 -4.90 7.41 21.96
C ALA A 168 -5.98 6.89 22.94
N ALA A 169 -7.02 7.68 23.21
CA ALA A 169 -8.17 7.29 24.02
C ALA A 169 -9.31 6.66 23.18
N GLY A 170 -9.14 6.57 21.85
CA GLY A 170 -10.12 6.00 20.93
C GLY A 170 -11.23 6.97 20.51
N LYS A 171 -11.09 8.28 20.78
CA LYS A 171 -12.02 9.31 20.32
C LYS A 171 -11.69 9.65 18.86
N VAL A 172 -12.72 9.74 17.99
CA VAL A 172 -12.58 10.27 16.64
C VAL A 172 -12.31 11.78 16.72
N VAL A 173 -11.14 12.22 16.22
CA VAL A 173 -10.73 13.63 16.22
C VAL A 173 -10.75 14.25 14.83
N TRP A 174 -10.77 13.42 13.79
CA TRP A 174 -10.94 13.84 12.40
C TRP A 174 -11.63 12.73 11.61
N GLU A 175 -12.47 13.09 10.67
CA GLU A 175 -13.17 12.16 9.79
C GLU A 175 -13.31 12.74 8.39
N ARG A 176 -13.06 11.89 7.37
CA ARG A 176 -13.34 12.20 5.98
C ARG A 176 -14.17 11.09 5.34
N LYS A 177 -15.41 11.41 4.98
CA LYS A 177 -16.25 10.50 4.18
C LYS A 177 -15.78 10.49 2.73
N SER A 178 -15.80 9.33 2.10
CA SER A 178 -15.58 9.22 0.66
C SER A 178 -16.60 10.06 -0.12
N PRO A 179 -16.20 10.64 -1.26
CA PRO A 179 -17.15 11.34 -2.12
C PRO A 179 -18.33 10.45 -2.49
N GLU A 180 -19.52 11.00 -2.66
CA GLU A 180 -20.65 10.24 -3.16
C GLU A 180 -20.37 9.74 -4.59
N SER A 181 -20.73 8.49 -4.85
CA SER A 181 -20.52 7.82 -6.14
C SER A 181 -21.55 6.71 -6.32
N LYS A 182 -21.88 6.43 -7.58
CA LYS A 182 -22.65 5.24 -7.96
C LYS A 182 -21.87 3.95 -7.70
N LEU A 183 -20.54 4.03 -7.69
CA LEU A 183 -19.66 2.93 -7.35
C LEU A 183 -19.43 2.87 -5.84
N ASP A 184 -18.98 1.73 -5.36
CA ASP A 184 -18.64 1.55 -3.96
C ASP A 184 -17.31 2.24 -3.64
N ASN A 185 -17.38 3.39 -3.01
CA ASN A 185 -16.26 4.27 -2.67
C ASN A 185 -15.60 3.93 -1.33
N ARG A 186 -15.35 2.64 -1.07
CA ARG A 186 -14.64 2.27 0.15
C ARG A 186 -13.19 2.74 0.11
N SER A 187 -12.75 3.31 1.25
CA SER A 187 -11.35 3.62 1.50
C SER A 187 -10.59 2.33 1.81
N PHE A 188 -9.39 2.18 1.23
CA PHE A 188 -8.56 1.00 1.45
C PHE A 188 -7.25 1.34 2.15
N CYS A 189 -6.53 2.32 1.66
CA CYS A 189 -5.30 2.84 2.24
C CYS A 189 -5.41 4.35 2.42
N SER A 190 -4.81 4.87 3.48
CA SER A 190 -4.69 6.31 3.71
C SER A 190 -3.36 6.65 4.33
N LEU A 191 -2.70 7.69 3.80
CA LEU A 191 -1.39 8.13 4.24
C LEU A 191 -1.46 9.63 4.52
N ARG A 192 -0.96 10.07 5.67
CA ARG A 192 -0.91 11.49 6.01
C ARG A 192 0.53 12.00 6.04
N ASN A 193 0.81 13.06 5.29
CA ASN A 193 2.11 13.70 5.27
C ASN A 193 2.27 14.74 6.40
N ALA A 194 3.48 15.28 6.56
CA ALA A 194 3.79 16.25 7.60
C ALA A 194 3.05 17.60 7.44
N ALA A 195 2.55 17.92 6.24
CA ALA A 195 1.71 19.11 6.00
C ALA A 195 0.24 18.89 6.37
N GLY A 196 -0.14 17.69 6.85
CA GLY A 196 -1.51 17.35 7.23
C GLY A 196 -2.38 16.87 6.07
N HIS A 197 -1.84 16.79 4.85
CA HIS A 197 -2.58 16.25 3.71
C HIS A 197 -2.72 14.74 3.82
N THR A 198 -3.85 14.22 3.41
CA THR A 198 -4.15 12.78 3.44
C THR A 198 -4.42 12.26 2.03
N LEU A 199 -3.58 11.34 1.57
CA LEU A 199 -3.79 10.58 0.33
C LEU A 199 -4.63 9.34 0.65
N ILE A 200 -5.68 9.09 -0.15
CA ILE A 200 -6.67 8.01 0.09
C ILE A 200 -6.90 7.25 -1.20
N SER A 201 -6.86 5.92 -1.15
CA SER A 201 -7.33 5.07 -2.23
C SER A 201 -8.81 4.69 -2.04
N LEU A 202 -9.61 4.95 -3.07
CA LEU A 202 -11.04 4.60 -3.16
C LEU A 202 -11.17 3.43 -4.14
N THR A 203 -11.04 2.22 -3.60
CA THR A 203 -10.69 1.01 -4.35
C THR A 203 -11.63 0.68 -5.50
N VAL A 204 -12.92 0.51 -5.24
CA VAL A 204 -13.88 0.09 -6.29
C VAL A 204 -14.21 1.24 -7.23
N ALA A 205 -14.05 2.47 -6.79
CA ALA A 205 -14.24 3.65 -7.63
C ALA A 205 -13.05 3.92 -8.56
N ASN A 206 -11.96 3.15 -8.48
CA ASN A 206 -10.75 3.34 -9.29
C ASN A 206 -10.21 4.77 -9.18
N HIS A 207 -10.16 5.31 -7.95
CA HIS A 207 -9.96 6.72 -7.71
C HIS A 207 -8.97 6.90 -6.54
N LEU A 208 -7.98 7.76 -6.70
CA LEU A 208 -7.14 8.27 -5.63
C LEU A 208 -7.49 9.73 -5.39
N ILE A 209 -7.59 10.14 -4.12
CA ILE A 209 -7.77 11.54 -3.75
C ILE A 209 -6.72 11.95 -2.72
N GLU A 210 -6.28 13.19 -2.79
CA GLU A 210 -5.56 13.84 -1.72
C GLU A 210 -6.45 14.96 -1.17
N VAL A 211 -6.59 14.99 0.14
CA VAL A 211 -7.32 16.04 0.84
C VAL A 211 -6.38 16.82 1.76
N ASP A 212 -6.63 18.11 1.92
CA ASP A 212 -5.94 18.94 2.91
C ASP A 212 -6.42 18.63 4.35
N ALA A 213 -5.91 19.38 5.33
CA ALA A 213 -6.28 19.21 6.74
C ALA A 213 -7.78 19.44 7.00
N ASP A 214 -8.42 20.30 6.21
CA ASP A 214 -9.86 20.59 6.31
C ASP A 214 -10.72 19.54 5.56
N GLY A 215 -10.09 18.57 4.91
CA GLY A 215 -10.75 17.51 4.15
C GLY A 215 -11.18 17.93 2.74
N LYS A 216 -10.73 19.08 2.22
CA LYS A 216 -10.97 19.51 0.84
C LYS A 216 -10.07 18.76 -0.12
N VAL A 217 -10.62 18.24 -1.23
CA VAL A 217 -9.83 17.60 -2.29
C VAL A 217 -8.93 18.62 -2.96
N VAL A 218 -7.60 18.39 -2.93
CA VAL A 218 -6.58 19.24 -3.52
C VAL A 218 -5.87 18.58 -4.71
N TRP A 219 -5.99 17.27 -4.84
CA TRP A 219 -5.51 16.50 -5.98
C TRP A 219 -6.30 15.19 -6.10
N GLU A 220 -6.44 14.70 -7.31
CA GLU A 220 -7.10 13.42 -7.56
C GLU A 220 -6.54 12.73 -8.81
N LEU A 221 -6.65 11.40 -8.85
CA LEU A 221 -6.41 10.57 -10.01
C LEU A 221 -7.65 9.70 -10.25
N ARG A 222 -8.23 9.78 -11.42
CA ARG A 222 -9.40 9.01 -11.84
C ARG A 222 -9.07 8.04 -12.97
N GLU A 223 -9.89 7.04 -13.15
CA GLU A 223 -9.83 6.22 -14.35
C GLU A 223 -9.96 7.12 -15.60
N GLY A 224 -9.05 6.91 -16.58
CA GLY A 224 -8.96 7.75 -17.80
C GLY A 224 -7.94 8.88 -17.72
N ASP A 225 -7.45 9.24 -16.54
CA ASP A 225 -6.36 10.23 -16.40
C ASP A 225 -5.00 9.71 -16.89
N LEU A 226 -4.85 8.38 -17.03
CA LEU A 226 -3.67 7.68 -17.52
C LEU A 226 -4.03 7.00 -18.85
N PRO A 227 -3.70 7.59 -20.04
CA PRO A 227 -4.28 7.18 -21.32
C PRO A 227 -4.09 5.72 -21.70
N GLU A 228 -2.95 5.12 -21.34
CA GLU A 228 -2.59 3.74 -21.73
C GLU A 228 -2.77 2.73 -20.57
N LEU A 229 -3.25 3.20 -19.41
CA LEU A 229 -3.33 2.41 -18.22
C LEU A 229 -4.75 2.43 -17.63
N ARG A 230 -5.29 1.24 -17.39
CA ARG A 230 -6.54 1.09 -16.65
C ARG A 230 -6.28 0.97 -15.16
N ILE A 231 -6.89 1.85 -14.38
CA ILE A 231 -6.96 1.68 -12.93
C ILE A 231 -8.06 0.66 -12.64
N ASN A 232 -7.70 -0.42 -11.98
CA ASN A 232 -8.65 -1.47 -11.61
C ASN A 232 -8.43 -1.89 -10.15
N ARG A 233 -9.18 -1.27 -9.26
CA ARG A 233 -9.11 -1.43 -7.80
C ARG A 233 -7.76 -1.00 -7.23
N ALA A 234 -7.49 0.32 -7.24
CA ALA A 234 -6.35 0.87 -6.52
C ALA A 234 -6.48 0.55 -5.02
N THR A 235 -5.48 -0.12 -4.43
CA THR A 235 -5.50 -0.53 -3.02
C THR A 235 -4.40 0.15 -2.23
N ALA A 236 -3.19 -0.41 -2.19
CA ALA A 236 -2.06 0.13 -1.46
C ALA A 236 -1.50 1.41 -2.08
N LEU A 237 -0.89 2.21 -1.24
CA LEU A 237 -0.25 3.47 -1.59
C LEU A 237 1.14 3.55 -0.98
N SER A 238 2.07 4.17 -1.70
CA SER A 238 3.31 4.73 -1.16
C SER A 238 3.46 6.16 -1.66
N TRP A 239 3.79 7.06 -0.75
CA TRP A 239 4.06 8.45 -1.09
C TRP A 239 5.56 8.71 -0.95
N LEU A 240 6.23 8.96 -2.07
CA LEU A 240 7.67 9.07 -2.15
C LEU A 240 8.17 10.46 -1.72
N PRO A 241 9.42 10.60 -1.26
CA PRO A 241 10.00 11.88 -0.88
C PRO A 241 10.02 12.93 -2.00
N ASN A 242 10.09 12.49 -3.27
CA ASN A 242 10.03 13.37 -4.44
C ASN A 242 8.60 13.80 -4.82
N GLY A 243 7.59 13.39 -4.04
CA GLY A 243 6.18 13.67 -4.27
C GLY A 243 5.47 12.70 -5.21
N ASN A 244 6.19 11.75 -5.83
CA ASN A 244 5.55 10.71 -6.64
C ASN A 244 4.69 9.79 -5.77
N ILE A 245 3.71 9.18 -6.39
CA ILE A 245 2.82 8.21 -5.76
C ILE A 245 3.02 6.86 -6.45
N VAL A 246 3.25 5.81 -5.66
CA VAL A 246 3.14 4.44 -6.14
C VAL A 246 1.83 3.87 -5.63
N PHE A 247 1.08 3.22 -6.48
CA PHE A 247 -0.15 2.52 -6.07
C PHE A 247 -0.21 1.10 -6.63
N SER A 248 -0.87 0.22 -5.90
CA SER A 248 -1.18 -1.10 -6.41
C SER A 248 -2.50 -1.09 -7.18
N ASN A 249 -2.48 -1.70 -8.35
CA ASN A 249 -3.61 -1.88 -9.26
C ASN A 249 -4.13 -3.32 -9.10
N TYR A 250 -4.80 -3.58 -7.98
CA TYR A 250 -5.07 -4.91 -7.42
C TYR A 250 -5.69 -5.91 -8.42
N ALA A 251 -6.70 -5.47 -9.17
CA ALA A 251 -7.39 -6.36 -10.10
C ALA A 251 -6.81 -6.32 -11.53
N ALA A 252 -5.69 -5.64 -11.74
CA ALA A 252 -5.01 -5.63 -13.02
C ALA A 252 -4.49 -7.02 -13.38
N ARG A 253 -4.47 -7.31 -14.68
CA ARG A 253 -3.92 -8.53 -15.28
C ARG A 253 -3.08 -8.14 -16.47
N ALA A 254 -2.01 -8.87 -16.74
CA ALA A 254 -1.19 -8.62 -17.90
C ALA A 254 -2.04 -8.44 -19.18
N PRO A 255 -1.75 -7.44 -20.02
CA PRO A 255 -0.57 -6.58 -20.00
C PRO A 255 -0.65 -5.36 -19.05
N GLN A 256 -1.75 -5.15 -18.33
CA GLN A 256 -1.90 -4.04 -17.40
C GLN A 256 -1.02 -4.23 -16.14
N PRO A 257 -0.32 -3.18 -15.69
CA PRO A 257 0.59 -3.27 -14.56
C PRO A 257 -0.13 -3.41 -13.22
N LYS A 258 0.50 -4.12 -12.30
CA LYS A 258 0.06 -4.34 -10.91
C LYS A 258 0.55 -3.26 -9.95
N LEU A 259 1.73 -2.70 -10.19
CA LEU A 259 2.22 -1.52 -9.49
C LEU A 259 2.49 -0.42 -10.51
N VAL A 260 2.19 0.80 -10.13
CA VAL A 260 2.32 1.99 -10.99
C VAL A 260 2.86 3.14 -10.15
N GLU A 261 3.97 3.73 -10.59
CA GLU A 261 4.48 5.00 -10.07
C GLU A 261 4.11 6.13 -11.01
N ILE A 262 3.56 7.18 -10.45
CA ILE A 262 3.17 8.39 -11.18
C ILE A 262 3.74 9.64 -10.52
N THR A 263 4.00 10.65 -11.33
CA THR A 263 4.26 12.02 -10.84
C THR A 263 2.95 12.71 -10.41
N ARG A 264 3.08 13.85 -9.73
CA ARG A 264 1.93 14.71 -9.40
C ARG A 264 1.22 15.26 -10.65
N ALA A 265 1.93 15.35 -11.78
CA ALA A 265 1.36 15.71 -13.08
C ALA A 265 0.71 14.50 -13.81
N LYS A 266 0.54 13.37 -13.13
CA LYS A 266 -0.08 12.14 -13.65
C LYS A 266 0.70 11.51 -14.80
N GLN A 267 2.02 11.65 -14.81
CA GLN A 267 2.88 10.95 -15.76
C GLN A 267 3.34 9.63 -15.14
N VAL A 268 3.17 8.53 -15.87
CA VAL A 268 3.68 7.23 -15.45
C VAL A 268 5.19 7.21 -15.61
N VAL A 269 5.92 6.89 -14.53
CA VAL A 269 7.39 6.85 -14.53
C VAL A 269 7.96 5.46 -14.27
N TRP A 270 7.19 4.57 -13.66
CA TRP A 270 7.57 3.18 -13.45
C TRP A 270 6.35 2.29 -13.34
N THR A 271 6.49 1.05 -13.80
CA THR A 271 5.44 0.02 -13.68
C THR A 271 6.05 -1.35 -13.40
N TYR A 272 5.26 -2.19 -12.71
CA TYR A 272 5.55 -3.61 -12.58
C TYR A 272 4.39 -4.45 -13.08
N THR A 273 4.71 -5.46 -13.89
CA THR A 273 3.74 -6.43 -14.44
C THR A 273 4.31 -7.84 -14.27
N ASP A 274 3.46 -8.78 -13.88
CA ASP A 274 3.76 -10.21 -13.93
C ASP A 274 2.62 -10.99 -14.59
N SER A 275 2.85 -12.27 -14.89
CA SER A 275 1.87 -13.14 -15.53
C SER A 275 0.89 -13.78 -14.56
N SER A 276 1.06 -13.60 -13.24
CA SER A 276 0.18 -14.21 -12.25
C SER A 276 -1.22 -13.61 -12.28
N LYS A 277 -2.22 -14.39 -11.88
CA LYS A 277 -3.61 -13.93 -11.74
C LYS A 277 -3.89 -13.30 -10.37
N GLU A 278 -2.89 -13.31 -9.47
CA GLU A 278 -3.05 -12.79 -8.12
C GLU A 278 -2.93 -11.27 -8.08
N GLY A 279 -3.76 -10.62 -7.26
CA GLY A 279 -3.68 -9.18 -7.03
C GLY A 279 -2.62 -8.82 -6.01
N VAL A 280 -2.05 -7.63 -6.14
CA VAL A 280 -1.18 -7.03 -5.12
C VAL A 280 -2.05 -6.24 -4.15
N HIS A 281 -2.18 -6.76 -2.93
CA HIS A 281 -3.02 -6.18 -1.90
C HIS A 281 -2.32 -5.01 -1.22
N GLU A 282 -1.04 -5.20 -0.92
CA GLU A 282 -0.12 -4.23 -0.33
C GLU A 282 1.30 -4.48 -0.89
N PHE A 283 2.19 -3.50 -0.78
CA PHE A 283 3.58 -3.62 -1.15
C PHE A 283 4.46 -2.70 -0.30
N GLU A 284 5.74 -3.00 -0.20
CA GLU A 284 6.74 -2.13 0.41
C GLU A 284 7.93 -1.99 -0.53
N LEU A 285 8.28 -0.75 -0.88
CA LEU A 285 9.47 -0.47 -1.68
C LEU A 285 10.73 -0.71 -0.85
N LEU A 286 11.72 -1.33 -1.46
CA LEU A 286 12.97 -1.70 -0.83
C LEU A 286 14.15 -0.99 -1.52
N ASP A 287 15.21 -0.77 -0.77
CA ASP A 287 16.50 -0.36 -1.28
C ASP A 287 17.31 -1.56 -1.84
N ASP A 288 18.49 -1.31 -2.39
CA ASP A 288 19.38 -2.34 -2.95
C ASP A 288 19.87 -3.34 -1.89
N ALA A 289 19.81 -3.00 -0.61
CA ALA A 289 20.13 -3.89 0.50
C ALA A 289 18.91 -4.73 0.96
N GLY A 290 17.75 -4.56 0.32
CA GLY A 290 16.51 -5.26 0.65
C GLY A 290 15.87 -4.76 1.95
N LYS A 291 16.16 -3.52 2.37
CA LYS A 291 15.53 -2.83 3.51
C LYS A 291 14.43 -1.88 3.02
N PRO A 292 13.48 -1.52 3.87
CA PRO A 292 12.48 -0.52 3.53
C PRO A 292 13.11 0.78 2.99
N LEU A 293 12.60 1.28 1.88
CA LEU A 293 13.10 2.50 1.25
C LEU A 293 12.84 3.69 2.18
N SER A 294 13.90 4.41 2.52
CA SER A 294 13.83 5.52 3.49
C SER A 294 12.97 6.68 3.01
N GLY A 295 12.25 7.31 3.93
CA GLY A 295 11.43 8.51 3.68
C GLY A 295 10.13 8.27 2.92
N VAL A 296 9.79 7.03 2.60
CA VAL A 296 8.51 6.67 1.99
C VAL A 296 7.43 6.62 3.06
N LEU A 297 6.32 7.33 2.83
CA LEU A 297 5.10 7.12 3.60
C LEU A 297 4.34 5.91 3.02
N ARG A 298 3.94 5.04 3.90
CA ARG A 298 3.27 3.80 3.52
C ARG A 298 2.23 3.39 4.57
#